data_998afee3522680dbc10d3c729e0cdba3
#
_entry.id   998afee3522680dbc10d3c729e0cdba3
#
_cell.length_a   1.000
_cell.length_b   1.000
_cell.length_c   1.000
_cell.angle_alpha   90.00
_cell.angle_beta   90.00
_cell.angle_gamma   90.00
#
_symmetry.space_group_name_H-M   'P 1'
#
loop_
_entity.id
_entity.type
_entity.pdbx_description
1 polymer ?
#
loop_
_entity_poly.entity_id
_entity_poly.type
_entity_poly.pdbx_seq_one_letter_code
_entity_poly.pdbx_strand_id
1 'polypeptide(L)'
;MPNFWNKLTIKQKLAITAWLFLAVPLVFYITIRFYPTFEAFYVSTLKWNLLGAKKAIGMKNYIKIFADEDFWLVLWNTIKYALVGVPVSMLIAFIIAYWLNEIDFGHELIRAMYFIPFLTTAVAMAWVWRWFYQPLPIGYFNIMLSWVGIPQQPFLKSVTQGLYSIMAPAVWAGLGFQIVIFIAGIRAVPRSYFEAAEIDGAGRWQILREITLPALKPTIIFLTVVSTIGFLRIFDQVYTMSADSAGG
;
A
#
# COMPACT_ATOMS: atom_id res chain seq x y z
N MET A 1 -20.16 29.53 -44.38
CA MET A 1 -18.82 29.48 -43.78
C MET A 1 -18.39 28.04 -43.67
N PRO A 2 -17.29 27.58 -44.28
CA PRO A 2 -16.84 26.21 -44.11
C PRO A 2 -16.39 26.02 -42.67
N ASN A 3 -17.06 25.13 -41.92
CA ASN A 3 -16.75 24.86 -40.54
C ASN A 3 -15.26 24.46 -40.48
N PHE A 4 -14.49 25.14 -39.63
CA PHE A 4 -13.08 24.85 -39.32
C PHE A 4 -12.87 23.34 -39.08
N TRP A 5 -13.86 22.69 -38.47
CA TRP A 5 -13.87 21.26 -38.18
C TRP A 5 -13.77 20.37 -39.44
N ASN A 6 -14.36 20.79 -40.54
CA ASN A 6 -14.34 20.01 -41.79
C ASN A 6 -13.00 20.06 -42.56
N LYS A 7 -12.13 21.01 -42.21
CA LYS A 7 -10.78 21.14 -42.81
C LYS A 7 -9.73 20.28 -42.05
N LEU A 8 -10.07 19.74 -40.89
CA LEU A 8 -9.15 18.95 -40.08
C LEU A 8 -9.10 17.51 -40.55
N THR A 9 -7.89 16.93 -40.51
CA THR A 9 -7.69 15.49 -40.72
C THR A 9 -8.32 14.71 -39.55
N ILE A 10 -8.61 13.42 -39.76
CA ILE A 10 -9.16 12.53 -38.74
C ILE A 10 -8.27 12.51 -37.51
N LYS A 11 -6.93 12.46 -37.69
CA LYS A 11 -5.98 12.51 -36.55
C LYS A 11 -6.07 13.80 -35.75
N GLN A 12 -6.23 14.95 -36.42
CA GLN A 12 -6.39 16.25 -35.74
C GLN A 12 -7.71 16.34 -34.98
N LYS A 13 -8.81 15.86 -35.58
CA LYS A 13 -10.12 15.79 -34.89
C LYS A 13 -10.04 14.94 -33.65
N LEU A 14 -9.45 13.74 -33.73
CA LEU A 14 -9.26 12.85 -32.59
C LEU A 14 -8.39 13.49 -31.50
N ALA A 15 -7.30 14.15 -31.88
CA ALA A 15 -6.42 14.83 -30.92
C ALA A 15 -7.15 15.98 -30.21
N ILE A 16 -7.87 16.84 -30.95
CA ILE A 16 -8.65 17.94 -30.33
C ILE A 16 -9.71 17.38 -29.39
N THR A 17 -10.44 16.36 -29.82
CA THR A 17 -11.46 15.72 -28.99
C THR A 17 -10.83 15.12 -27.72
N ALA A 18 -9.72 14.42 -27.84
CA ALA A 18 -8.99 13.88 -26.71
C ALA A 18 -8.55 14.96 -25.72
N TRP A 19 -7.98 16.08 -26.21
CA TRP A 19 -7.57 17.20 -25.37
C TRP A 19 -8.74 17.90 -24.70
N LEU A 20 -9.89 18.04 -25.36
CA LEU A 20 -11.11 18.61 -24.76
C LEU A 20 -11.63 17.73 -23.59
N PHE A 21 -11.65 16.39 -23.80
CA PHE A 21 -12.03 15.47 -22.72
C PHE A 21 -11.01 15.47 -21.58
N LEU A 22 -9.72 15.60 -21.86
CA LEU A 22 -8.68 15.67 -20.85
C LEU A 22 -8.62 17.03 -20.13
N ALA A 23 -9.10 18.10 -20.75
CA ALA A 23 -9.01 19.44 -20.18
C ALA A 23 -9.67 19.53 -18.78
N VAL A 24 -10.87 18.98 -18.63
CA VAL A 24 -11.60 19.03 -17.35
C VAL A 24 -10.83 18.32 -16.23
N PRO A 25 -10.44 17.04 -16.35
CA PRO A 25 -9.65 16.38 -15.31
C PRO A 25 -8.27 17.02 -15.11
N LEU A 26 -7.62 17.56 -16.16
CA LEU A 26 -6.35 18.26 -16.01
C LEU A 26 -6.48 19.55 -15.21
N VAL A 27 -7.47 20.39 -15.51
CA VAL A 27 -7.73 21.62 -14.73
C VAL A 27 -8.01 21.27 -13.27
N PHE A 28 -8.83 20.26 -13.02
CA PHE A 28 -9.11 19.79 -11.68
C PHE A 28 -7.83 19.32 -10.95
N TYR A 29 -7.00 18.51 -11.61
CA TYR A 29 -5.74 18.02 -11.05
C TYR A 29 -4.75 19.16 -10.77
N ILE A 30 -4.59 20.09 -11.70
CA ILE A 30 -3.72 21.27 -11.55
C ILE A 30 -4.18 22.09 -10.35
N THR A 31 -5.48 22.38 -10.25
CA THR A 31 -6.01 23.27 -9.20
C THR A 31 -5.99 22.62 -7.82
N ILE A 32 -6.37 21.35 -7.71
CA ILE A 32 -6.56 20.70 -6.39
C ILE A 32 -5.30 19.95 -5.94
N ARG A 33 -4.45 19.52 -6.86
CA ARG A 33 -3.27 18.72 -6.52
C ARG A 33 -1.96 19.46 -6.70
N PHE A 34 -1.71 19.95 -7.90
CA PHE A 34 -0.41 20.57 -8.20
C PHE A 34 -0.26 21.95 -7.58
N TYR A 35 -1.24 22.82 -7.69
CA TYR A 35 -1.16 24.17 -7.12
C TYR A 35 -0.89 24.16 -5.60
N PRO A 36 -1.65 23.43 -4.75
CA PRO A 36 -1.35 23.33 -3.32
C PRO A 36 0.00 22.68 -3.02
N THR A 37 0.47 21.77 -3.87
CA THR A 37 1.80 21.16 -3.70
C THR A 37 2.89 22.21 -3.91
N PHE A 38 2.82 23.00 -4.96
CA PHE A 38 3.79 24.09 -5.19
C PHE A 38 3.69 25.18 -4.11
N GLU A 39 2.48 25.51 -3.67
CA GLU A 39 2.28 26.46 -2.57
C GLU A 39 2.90 25.92 -1.27
N ALA A 40 2.79 24.63 -0.97
CA ALA A 40 3.43 24.02 0.19
C ALA A 40 4.97 24.18 0.14
N PHE A 41 5.60 23.98 -1.03
CA PHE A 41 7.03 24.26 -1.19
C PHE A 41 7.38 25.73 -0.96
N TYR A 42 6.56 26.67 -1.44
CA TYR A 42 6.77 28.09 -1.17
C TYR A 42 6.62 28.40 0.32
N VAL A 43 5.54 27.94 0.95
CA VAL A 43 5.28 28.14 2.38
C VAL A 43 6.36 27.52 3.26
N SER A 44 6.99 26.41 2.85
CA SER A 44 8.08 25.76 3.59
C SER A 44 9.32 26.68 3.76
N THR A 45 9.48 27.69 2.91
CA THR A 45 10.56 28.70 3.01
C THR A 45 10.18 29.90 3.88
N LEU A 46 8.97 29.89 4.44
CA LEU A 46 8.45 30.99 5.25
C LEU A 46 8.35 30.58 6.73
N LYS A 47 8.45 31.57 7.61
CA LYS A 47 7.94 31.50 8.97
C LYS A 47 6.53 32.05 8.98
N TRP A 48 5.54 31.20 9.20
CA TRP A 48 4.14 31.57 9.18
C TRP A 48 3.33 30.79 10.22
N ASN A 49 2.61 31.55 11.06
CA ASN A 49 1.80 30.99 12.16
C ASN A 49 0.30 30.94 11.80
N LEU A 50 -0.06 30.88 10.50
CA LEU A 50 -1.43 30.90 9.97
C LEU A 50 -2.20 32.22 10.23
N LEU A 51 -2.07 32.82 11.40
CA LEU A 51 -2.76 34.03 11.82
C LEU A 51 -1.92 35.32 11.69
N GLY A 52 -0.64 35.19 11.39
CA GLY A 52 0.33 36.30 11.34
C GLY A 52 0.88 36.59 9.96
N ALA A 53 1.74 37.64 9.90
CA ALA A 53 2.45 37.97 8.68
C ALA A 53 3.42 36.88 8.23
N LYS A 54 3.45 36.58 6.94
CA LYS A 54 4.41 35.66 6.33
C LYS A 54 5.80 36.32 6.29
N LYS A 55 6.80 35.73 6.87
CA LYS A 55 8.19 36.20 6.84
C LYS A 55 9.05 35.19 6.11
N ALA A 56 9.72 35.62 5.05
CA ALA A 56 10.68 34.77 4.33
C ALA A 56 11.90 34.47 5.21
N ILE A 57 12.20 33.19 5.41
CA ILE A 57 13.36 32.71 6.20
C ILE A 57 14.26 31.78 5.39
N GLY A 58 13.95 31.56 4.12
CA GLY A 58 14.72 30.69 3.23
C GLY A 58 14.78 29.25 3.73
N MET A 59 15.97 28.66 3.76
CA MET A 59 16.18 27.25 4.09
C MET A 59 16.23 26.94 5.60
N LYS A 60 15.93 27.91 6.47
CA LYS A 60 16.07 27.70 7.94
C LYS A 60 15.18 26.60 8.48
N ASN A 61 13.98 26.39 7.93
CA ASN A 61 13.11 25.29 8.34
C ASN A 61 13.74 23.95 8.02
N TYR A 62 14.34 23.81 6.84
CA TYR A 62 15.02 22.57 6.43
C TYR A 62 16.25 22.28 7.29
N ILE A 63 17.08 23.30 7.58
CA ILE A 63 18.23 23.14 8.48
C ILE A 63 17.78 22.66 9.85
N LYS A 64 16.69 23.22 10.38
CA LYS A 64 16.12 22.78 11.67
C LYS A 64 15.66 21.34 11.64
N ILE A 65 14.94 20.92 10.59
CA ILE A 65 14.44 19.54 10.45
C ILE A 65 15.60 18.55 10.35
N PHE A 66 16.62 18.85 9.55
CA PHE A 66 17.79 17.97 9.40
C PHE A 66 18.67 17.88 10.65
N ALA A 67 18.61 18.88 11.54
CA ALA A 67 19.28 18.85 12.83
C ALA A 67 18.46 18.17 13.94
N ASP A 68 17.21 17.80 13.68
CA ASP A 68 16.30 17.18 14.64
C ASP A 68 16.46 15.66 14.62
N GLU A 69 16.84 15.08 15.76
CA GLU A 69 17.02 13.63 15.90
C GLU A 69 15.69 12.88 15.76
N ASP A 70 14.59 13.46 16.25
CA ASP A 70 13.26 12.84 16.15
C ASP A 70 12.81 12.71 14.69
N PHE A 71 13.20 13.66 13.83
CA PHE A 71 12.92 13.57 12.39
C PHE A 71 13.56 12.32 11.78
N TRP A 72 14.81 12.04 12.08
CA TRP A 72 15.53 10.88 11.55
C TRP A 72 14.98 9.57 12.10
N LEU A 73 14.59 9.54 13.38
CA LEU A 73 13.94 8.39 13.99
C LEU A 73 12.60 8.06 13.30
N VAL A 74 11.77 9.08 13.10
CA VAL A 74 10.47 8.92 12.43
C VAL A 74 10.64 8.50 10.98
N LEU A 75 11.56 9.13 10.27
CA LEU A 75 11.88 8.78 8.87
C LEU A 75 12.35 7.32 8.78
N TRP A 76 13.25 6.89 9.65
CA TRP A 76 13.73 5.52 9.69
C TRP A 76 12.62 4.53 10.00
N ASN A 77 11.76 4.82 10.95
CA ASN A 77 10.60 3.98 11.26
C ASN A 77 9.64 3.86 10.06
N THR A 78 9.42 4.94 9.33
CA THR A 78 8.60 4.93 8.11
C THR A 78 9.22 4.08 7.00
N ILE A 79 10.52 4.23 6.78
CA ILE A 79 11.26 3.42 5.80
C ILE A 79 11.26 1.95 6.22
N LYS A 80 11.55 1.64 7.48
CA LYS A 80 11.53 0.28 8.03
C LYS A 80 10.14 -0.36 7.90
N TYR A 81 9.08 0.42 8.16
CA TYR A 81 7.70 -0.03 8.00
C TYR A 81 7.41 -0.49 6.56
N ALA A 82 7.83 0.28 5.56
CA ALA A 82 7.65 -0.09 4.16
C ALA A 82 8.58 -1.23 3.74
N LEU A 83 9.88 -1.20 4.14
CA LEU A 83 10.87 -2.22 3.79
C LEU A 83 10.52 -3.62 4.32
N VAL A 84 9.84 -3.70 5.45
CA VAL A 84 9.40 -4.97 6.03
C VAL A 84 7.99 -5.33 5.55
N GLY A 85 7.07 -4.37 5.62
CA GLY A 85 5.66 -4.61 5.34
C GLY A 85 5.38 -5.00 3.88
N VAL A 86 6.05 -4.35 2.93
CA VAL A 86 5.85 -4.63 1.50
C VAL A 86 6.30 -6.04 1.12
N PRO A 87 7.55 -6.48 1.40
CA PRO A 87 7.96 -7.85 1.07
C PRO A 87 7.14 -8.90 1.81
N VAL A 88 6.81 -8.69 3.09
CA VAL A 88 6.00 -9.63 3.87
C VAL A 88 4.60 -9.79 3.27
N SER A 89 3.92 -8.67 2.98
CA SER A 89 2.58 -8.73 2.39
C SER A 89 2.58 -9.39 1.01
N MET A 90 3.56 -9.05 0.17
CA MET A 90 3.69 -9.63 -1.17
C MET A 90 4.02 -11.11 -1.13
N LEU A 91 4.89 -11.56 -0.23
CA LEU A 91 5.24 -12.96 -0.07
C LEU A 91 4.01 -13.79 0.35
N ILE A 92 3.29 -13.32 1.38
CA ILE A 92 2.07 -13.98 1.86
C ILE A 92 1.02 -14.02 0.74
N ALA A 93 0.79 -12.90 0.07
CA ALA A 93 -0.18 -12.81 -1.01
C ALA A 93 0.18 -13.71 -2.21
N PHE A 94 1.47 -13.78 -2.57
CA PHE A 94 1.95 -14.66 -3.63
C PHE A 94 1.74 -16.13 -3.28
N ILE A 95 2.12 -16.56 -2.07
CA ILE A 95 1.93 -17.94 -1.60
C ILE A 95 0.45 -18.33 -1.67
N ILE A 96 -0.43 -17.48 -1.13
CA ILE A 96 -1.87 -17.72 -1.15
C ILE A 96 -2.40 -17.75 -2.60
N ALA A 97 -1.98 -16.80 -3.45
CA ALA A 97 -2.39 -16.73 -4.85
C ALA A 97 -1.96 -17.97 -5.65
N TYR A 98 -0.73 -18.44 -5.42
CA TYR A 98 -0.19 -19.64 -6.08
C TYR A 98 -1.01 -20.87 -5.73
N TRP A 99 -1.33 -21.06 -4.44
CA TRP A 99 -2.15 -22.19 -3.98
C TRP A 99 -3.61 -22.08 -4.46
N LEU A 100 -4.21 -20.88 -4.40
CA LEU A 100 -5.58 -20.68 -4.86
C LEU A 100 -5.73 -20.88 -6.38
N ASN A 101 -4.66 -20.70 -7.15
CA ASN A 101 -4.70 -20.93 -8.58
C ASN A 101 -4.78 -22.43 -8.93
N GLU A 102 -4.37 -23.34 -8.03
CA GLU A 102 -4.46 -24.80 -8.19
C GLU A 102 -5.82 -25.35 -7.75
N ILE A 103 -6.66 -24.56 -7.08
CA ILE A 103 -7.95 -25.00 -6.55
C ILE A 103 -9.05 -24.72 -7.58
N ASP A 104 -9.74 -25.76 -8.04
CA ASP A 104 -10.82 -25.64 -9.02
C ASP A 104 -12.17 -25.28 -8.38
N PHE A 105 -12.44 -25.74 -7.15
CA PHE A 105 -13.72 -25.56 -6.48
C PHE A 105 -13.64 -24.63 -5.27
N GLY A 106 -14.59 -23.71 -5.13
CA GLY A 106 -14.69 -22.82 -3.96
C GLY A 106 -13.71 -21.65 -3.92
N HIS A 107 -12.84 -21.49 -4.93
CA HIS A 107 -11.85 -20.40 -4.98
C HIS A 107 -12.48 -19.01 -4.97
N GLU A 108 -13.71 -18.83 -5.48
CA GLU A 108 -14.42 -17.56 -5.47
C GLU A 108 -14.79 -17.11 -4.05
N LEU A 109 -15.28 -18.04 -3.24
CA LEU A 109 -15.62 -17.77 -1.84
C LEU A 109 -14.37 -17.39 -1.03
N ILE A 110 -13.28 -18.16 -1.21
CA ILE A 110 -12.01 -17.89 -0.53
C ILE A 110 -11.45 -16.52 -0.94
N ARG A 111 -11.52 -16.15 -2.24
CA ARG A 111 -11.16 -14.81 -2.71
C ARG A 111 -12.01 -13.73 -2.05
N ALA A 112 -13.32 -13.91 -1.97
CA ALA A 112 -14.22 -12.97 -1.31
C ALA A 112 -13.81 -12.77 0.16
N MET A 113 -13.48 -13.83 0.88
CA MET A 113 -13.05 -13.75 2.28
C MET A 113 -11.76 -12.93 2.45
N TYR A 114 -10.76 -13.08 1.56
CA TYR A 114 -9.54 -12.27 1.59
C TYR A 114 -9.75 -10.83 1.10
N PHE A 115 -10.81 -10.57 0.32
CA PHE A 115 -11.10 -9.25 -0.21
C PHE A 115 -11.90 -8.37 0.78
N ILE A 116 -12.64 -8.96 1.71
CA ILE A 116 -13.41 -8.24 2.73
C ILE A 116 -12.53 -7.26 3.56
N PRO A 117 -11.35 -7.66 4.07
CA PRO A 117 -10.47 -6.74 4.79
C PRO A 117 -10.03 -5.53 3.97
N PHE A 118 -9.78 -5.70 2.68
CA PHE A 118 -9.40 -4.61 1.77
C PHE A 118 -10.50 -3.56 1.60
N LEU A 119 -11.77 -3.96 1.68
CA LEU A 119 -12.91 -3.05 1.59
C LEU A 119 -13.19 -2.30 2.90
N THR A 120 -12.58 -2.74 4.00
CA THR A 120 -12.79 -2.14 5.32
C THR A 120 -11.99 -0.84 5.45
N THR A 121 -12.58 0.19 6.05
CA THR A 121 -11.88 1.46 6.27
C THR A 121 -10.69 1.28 7.22
N ALA A 122 -9.59 1.99 6.99
CA ALA A 122 -8.38 1.91 7.82
C ALA A 122 -8.66 2.19 9.31
N VAL A 123 -9.56 3.14 9.60
CA VAL A 123 -9.95 3.50 10.97
C VAL A 123 -10.70 2.35 11.66
N ALA A 124 -11.70 1.75 11.00
CA ALA A 124 -12.44 0.62 11.56
C ALA A 124 -11.51 -0.57 11.81
N MET A 125 -10.63 -0.87 10.85
CA MET A 125 -9.61 -1.90 10.99
C MET A 125 -8.71 -1.65 12.20
N ALA A 126 -8.22 -0.41 12.35
CA ALA A 126 -7.36 -0.02 13.46
C ALA A 126 -8.05 -0.24 14.83
N TRP A 127 -9.33 0.11 14.97
CA TRP A 127 -10.09 -0.12 16.20
C TRP A 127 -10.25 -1.61 16.56
N VAL A 128 -10.58 -2.45 15.57
CA VAL A 128 -10.69 -3.90 15.77
C VAL A 128 -9.38 -4.50 16.24
N TRP A 129 -8.26 -4.14 15.58
CA TRP A 129 -6.95 -4.65 15.97
C TRP A 129 -6.47 -4.10 17.31
N ARG A 130 -6.77 -2.83 17.64
CA ARG A 130 -6.52 -2.30 19.00
C ARG A 130 -7.22 -3.14 20.07
N TRP A 131 -8.46 -3.52 19.82
CA TRP A 131 -9.18 -4.40 20.73
C TRP A 131 -8.53 -5.78 20.85
N PHE A 132 -8.08 -6.36 19.74
CA PHE A 132 -7.36 -7.64 19.76
C PHE A 132 -6.04 -7.57 20.53
N TYR A 133 -5.34 -6.44 20.54
CA TYR A 133 -4.08 -6.22 21.23
C TYR A 133 -4.23 -5.83 22.72
N GLN A 134 -5.44 -5.72 23.26
CA GLN A 134 -5.64 -5.39 24.66
C GLN A 134 -4.97 -6.42 25.59
N PRO A 135 -4.63 -6.02 26.84
CA PRO A 135 -4.19 -6.95 27.87
C PRO A 135 -5.24 -8.00 28.21
N LEU A 136 -4.81 -9.07 28.91
CA LEU A 136 -5.73 -10.01 29.52
C LEU A 136 -6.65 -9.29 30.56
N PRO A 137 -7.91 -9.71 30.70
CA PRO A 137 -8.57 -10.83 30.03
C PRO A 137 -9.32 -10.46 28.73
N ILE A 138 -9.13 -9.27 28.16
CA ILE A 138 -9.95 -8.70 27.09
C ILE A 138 -9.34 -8.96 25.69
N GLY A 139 -8.02 -8.84 25.56
CA GLY A 139 -7.31 -8.88 24.28
C GLY A 139 -7.26 -10.28 23.68
N TYR A 140 -7.90 -10.46 22.52
CA TYR A 140 -8.03 -11.76 21.88
C TYR A 140 -6.68 -12.43 21.60
N PHE A 141 -5.70 -11.67 21.10
CA PHE A 141 -4.35 -12.24 20.84
C PHE A 141 -3.64 -12.67 22.12
N ASN A 142 -3.76 -11.92 23.20
CA ASN A 142 -3.19 -12.31 24.49
C ASN A 142 -3.88 -13.53 25.09
N ILE A 143 -5.19 -13.69 24.88
CA ILE A 143 -5.93 -14.91 25.26
C ILE A 143 -5.38 -16.10 24.47
N MET A 144 -5.25 -16.00 23.14
CA MET A 144 -4.71 -17.08 22.30
C MET A 144 -3.27 -17.45 22.71
N LEU A 145 -2.43 -16.47 22.99
CA LEU A 145 -1.05 -16.69 23.44
C LEU A 145 -0.99 -17.39 24.78
N SER A 146 -1.91 -17.07 25.70
CA SER A 146 -1.99 -17.73 27.01
C SER A 146 -2.32 -19.23 26.92
N TRP A 147 -3.10 -19.66 25.91
CA TRP A 147 -3.41 -21.06 25.69
C TRP A 147 -2.19 -21.92 25.32
N VAL A 148 -1.18 -21.32 24.72
CA VAL A 148 0.09 -21.97 24.36
C VAL A 148 1.22 -21.66 25.35
N GLY A 149 0.89 -21.07 26.51
CA GLY A 149 1.83 -20.76 27.58
C GLY A 149 2.75 -19.57 27.31
N ILE A 150 2.46 -18.74 26.29
CA ILE A 150 3.23 -17.53 26.03
C ILE A 150 2.73 -16.41 26.94
N PRO A 151 3.63 -15.69 27.66
CA PRO A 151 3.23 -14.59 28.53
C PRO A 151 2.60 -13.46 27.74
N GLN A 152 1.78 -12.66 28.44
CA GLN A 152 1.11 -11.48 27.87
C GLN A 152 2.10 -10.57 27.16
N GLN A 153 1.74 -10.19 25.93
CA GLN A 153 2.53 -9.31 25.08
C GLN A 153 2.01 -7.87 25.13
N PRO A 154 2.89 -6.87 25.24
CA PRO A 154 2.49 -5.47 25.31
C PRO A 154 2.04 -4.87 23.98
N PHE A 155 2.35 -5.51 22.83
CA PHE A 155 1.98 -5.09 21.46
C PHE A 155 2.20 -3.59 21.22
N LEU A 156 1.11 -2.80 21.14
CA LEU A 156 1.14 -1.36 20.84
C LEU A 156 1.85 -0.52 21.92
N LYS A 157 1.93 -1.01 23.16
CA LYS A 157 2.60 -0.33 24.28
C LYS A 157 4.10 -0.59 24.33
N SER A 158 4.63 -1.41 23.44
CA SER A 158 6.07 -1.74 23.36
C SER A 158 6.77 -0.92 22.32
N VAL A 159 7.92 -0.36 22.65
CA VAL A 159 8.81 0.33 21.70
C VAL A 159 9.31 -0.61 20.60
N THR A 160 9.53 -1.88 20.93
CA THR A 160 10.05 -2.88 19.97
C THR A 160 8.95 -3.55 19.14
N GLN A 161 7.76 -3.76 19.72
CA GLN A 161 6.66 -4.46 19.05
C GLN A 161 5.67 -3.50 18.37
N GLY A 162 5.57 -2.25 18.81
CA GLY A 162 4.54 -1.30 18.38
C GLY A 162 4.50 -1.11 16.85
N LEU A 163 5.66 -0.91 16.22
CA LEU A 163 5.74 -0.76 14.78
C LEU A 163 5.20 -1.98 14.01
N TYR A 164 5.54 -3.18 14.46
CA TYR A 164 5.08 -4.43 13.84
C TYR A 164 3.61 -4.72 14.14
N SER A 165 3.15 -4.32 15.32
CA SER A 165 1.73 -4.42 15.69
C SER A 165 0.84 -3.53 14.82
N ILE A 166 1.32 -2.33 14.47
CA ILE A 166 0.63 -1.45 13.51
C ILE A 166 0.74 -2.00 12.08
N MET A 167 1.83 -2.67 11.73
CA MET A 167 2.06 -3.23 10.39
C MET A 167 1.12 -4.41 10.08
N ALA A 168 0.83 -5.27 11.05
CA ALA A 168 0.07 -6.49 10.84
C ALA A 168 -1.32 -6.28 10.21
N PRO A 169 -2.17 -5.34 10.69
CA PRO A 169 -3.45 -5.05 10.05
C PRO A 169 -3.29 -4.46 8.64
N ALA A 170 -2.25 -3.68 8.36
CA ALA A 170 -1.99 -3.15 7.03
C ALA A 170 -1.61 -4.25 6.04
N VAL A 171 -0.74 -5.18 6.46
CA VAL A 171 -0.42 -6.39 5.69
C VAL A 171 -1.69 -7.16 5.39
N TRP A 172 -2.48 -7.49 6.42
CA TRP A 172 -3.71 -8.26 6.27
C TRP A 172 -4.73 -7.60 5.33
N ALA A 173 -4.98 -6.30 5.47
CA ALA A 173 -5.88 -5.56 4.60
C ALA A 173 -5.40 -5.52 3.13
N GLY A 174 -4.09 -5.45 2.91
CA GLY A 174 -3.51 -5.43 1.57
C GLY A 174 -3.57 -6.75 0.81
N LEU A 175 -3.67 -7.90 1.53
CA LEU A 175 -3.60 -9.23 0.92
C LEU A 175 -4.64 -9.43 -0.17
N GLY A 176 -5.89 -9.01 0.05
CA GLY A 176 -6.97 -9.26 -0.90
C GLY A 176 -6.70 -8.71 -2.29
N PHE A 177 -6.28 -7.47 -2.39
CA PHE A 177 -5.91 -6.83 -3.65
C PHE A 177 -4.71 -7.52 -4.30
N GLN A 178 -3.65 -7.79 -3.52
CA GLN A 178 -2.43 -8.41 -4.03
C GLN A 178 -2.67 -9.83 -4.54
N ILE A 179 -3.46 -10.64 -3.82
CA ILE A 179 -3.83 -12.01 -4.21
C ILE A 179 -4.54 -12.01 -5.56
N VAL A 180 -5.53 -11.13 -5.76
CA VAL A 180 -6.28 -11.03 -7.03
C VAL A 180 -5.35 -10.69 -8.19
N ILE A 181 -4.46 -9.73 -8.00
CA ILE A 181 -3.50 -9.31 -9.05
C ILE A 181 -2.47 -10.42 -9.34
N PHE A 182 -1.97 -11.13 -8.31
CA PHE A 182 -1.09 -12.28 -8.54
C PHE A 182 -1.79 -13.40 -9.29
N ILE A 183 -3.02 -13.77 -8.93
CA ILE A 183 -3.78 -14.79 -9.67
C ILE A 183 -3.98 -14.38 -11.13
N ALA A 184 -4.34 -13.11 -11.38
CA ALA A 184 -4.47 -12.61 -12.75
C ALA A 184 -3.15 -12.71 -13.52
N GLY A 185 -2.02 -12.38 -12.88
CA GLY A 185 -0.70 -12.53 -13.47
C GLY A 185 -0.32 -13.98 -13.77
N ILE A 186 -0.59 -14.91 -12.85
CA ILE A 186 -0.33 -16.35 -13.06
C ILE A 186 -1.16 -16.89 -14.23
N ARG A 187 -2.44 -16.53 -14.29
CA ARG A 187 -3.36 -16.98 -15.36
C ARG A 187 -3.07 -16.35 -16.73
N ALA A 188 -2.34 -15.24 -16.76
CA ALA A 188 -1.90 -14.64 -18.02
C ALA A 188 -0.74 -15.40 -18.69
N VAL A 189 -0.06 -16.29 -17.98
CA VAL A 189 1.00 -17.14 -18.55
C VAL A 189 0.37 -18.21 -19.43
N PRO A 190 0.79 -18.32 -20.72
CA PRO A 190 0.25 -19.33 -21.63
C PRO A 190 0.43 -20.75 -21.07
N ARG A 191 -0.63 -21.55 -21.09
CA ARG A 191 -0.62 -22.92 -20.56
C ARG A 191 0.42 -23.83 -21.23
N SER A 192 0.71 -23.57 -22.49
CA SER A 192 1.74 -24.28 -23.26
C SER A 192 3.13 -24.25 -22.62
N TYR A 193 3.46 -23.21 -21.84
CA TYR A 193 4.75 -23.17 -21.14
C TYR A 193 4.83 -24.18 -20.01
N PHE A 194 3.73 -24.36 -19.29
CA PHE A 194 3.63 -25.35 -18.23
C PHE A 194 3.63 -26.78 -18.80
N GLU A 195 2.87 -27.02 -19.87
CA GLU A 195 2.78 -28.31 -20.56
C GLU A 195 4.14 -28.73 -21.15
N ALA A 196 4.87 -27.81 -21.77
CA ALA A 196 6.22 -28.08 -22.29
C ALA A 196 7.20 -28.45 -21.17
N ALA A 197 7.17 -27.71 -20.05
CA ALA A 197 8.02 -27.97 -18.90
C ALA A 197 7.71 -29.34 -18.26
N GLU A 198 6.44 -29.74 -18.19
CA GLU A 198 6.03 -31.05 -17.72
C GLU A 198 6.53 -32.18 -18.62
N ILE A 199 6.50 -31.99 -19.95
CA ILE A 199 7.05 -32.95 -20.92
C ILE A 199 8.57 -33.08 -20.74
N ASP A 200 9.27 -31.97 -20.45
CA ASP A 200 10.70 -31.93 -20.17
C ASP A 200 11.06 -32.51 -18.77
N GLY A 201 10.07 -32.96 -17.99
CA GLY A 201 10.23 -33.52 -16.65
C GLY A 201 10.53 -32.52 -15.55
N ALA A 202 10.22 -31.22 -15.77
CA ALA A 202 10.44 -30.19 -14.78
C ALA A 202 9.56 -30.40 -13.52
N GLY A 203 10.18 -30.37 -12.33
CA GLY A 203 9.46 -30.41 -11.07
C GLY A 203 8.77 -29.07 -10.75
N ARG A 204 7.78 -29.09 -9.83
CA ARG A 204 7.00 -27.90 -9.41
C ARG A 204 7.87 -26.70 -9.02
N TRP A 205 8.98 -26.93 -8.31
CA TRP A 205 9.92 -25.88 -7.91
C TRP A 205 10.64 -25.25 -9.11
N GLN A 206 10.99 -26.07 -10.09
CA GLN A 206 11.64 -25.60 -11.31
C GLN A 206 10.66 -24.74 -12.15
N ILE A 207 9.42 -25.21 -12.32
CA ILE A 207 8.34 -24.46 -12.98
C ILE A 207 8.11 -23.12 -12.28
N LEU A 208 8.06 -23.10 -10.94
CA LEU A 208 7.90 -21.88 -10.17
C LEU A 208 9.03 -20.90 -10.43
N ARG A 209 10.28 -21.35 -10.37
CA ARG A 209 11.46 -20.48 -10.44
C ARG A 209 11.78 -20.04 -11.87
N GLU A 210 11.58 -20.90 -12.85
CA GLU A 210 12.05 -20.66 -14.23
C GLU A 210 10.94 -20.17 -15.16
N ILE A 211 9.67 -20.40 -14.83
CA ILE A 211 8.52 -19.99 -15.64
C ILE A 211 7.67 -18.95 -14.89
N THR A 212 7.13 -19.34 -13.72
CA THR A 212 6.12 -18.53 -13.03
C THR A 212 6.70 -17.19 -12.53
N LEU A 213 7.78 -17.21 -11.75
CA LEU A 213 8.37 -15.99 -11.19
C LEU A 213 8.91 -15.04 -12.25
N PRO A 214 9.63 -15.49 -13.31
CA PRO A 214 10.04 -14.60 -14.39
C PRO A 214 8.86 -13.99 -15.15
N ALA A 215 7.82 -14.75 -15.43
CA ALA A 215 6.62 -14.26 -16.10
C ALA A 215 5.85 -13.24 -15.23
N LEU A 216 5.89 -13.37 -13.92
CA LEU A 216 5.27 -12.45 -12.95
C LEU A 216 6.08 -11.19 -12.69
N LYS A 217 7.28 -11.02 -13.25
CA LYS A 217 8.13 -9.85 -13.01
C LYS A 217 7.41 -8.50 -13.19
N PRO A 218 6.61 -8.27 -14.25
CA PRO A 218 5.84 -7.02 -14.38
C PRO A 218 4.82 -6.84 -13.26
N THR A 219 4.13 -7.91 -12.87
CA THR A 219 3.15 -7.92 -11.77
C THR A 219 3.81 -7.62 -10.43
N ILE A 220 4.96 -8.24 -10.15
CA ILE A 220 5.75 -7.99 -8.94
C ILE A 220 6.19 -6.53 -8.86
N ILE A 221 6.72 -5.98 -9.97
CA ILE A 221 7.13 -4.57 -10.02
C ILE A 221 5.94 -3.65 -9.75
N PHE A 222 4.81 -3.89 -10.42
CA PHE A 222 3.59 -3.11 -10.22
C PHE A 222 3.13 -3.14 -8.75
N LEU A 223 2.99 -4.34 -8.18
CA LEU A 223 2.58 -4.50 -6.79
C LEU A 223 3.57 -3.89 -5.81
N THR A 224 4.89 -4.00 -6.07
CA THR A 224 5.91 -3.36 -5.22
C THR A 224 5.73 -1.85 -5.19
N VAL A 225 5.55 -1.21 -6.33
CA VAL A 225 5.35 0.25 -6.41
C VAL A 225 4.07 0.67 -5.69
N VAL A 226 2.94 0.02 -6.01
CA VAL A 226 1.64 0.36 -5.42
C VAL A 226 1.63 0.13 -3.91
N SER A 227 2.17 -1.00 -3.45
CA SER A 227 2.25 -1.32 -2.02
C SER A 227 3.19 -0.36 -1.28
N THR A 228 4.35 -0.03 -1.86
CA THR A 228 5.27 0.95 -1.25
C THR A 228 4.60 2.30 -1.07
N ILE A 229 3.87 2.79 -2.07
CA ILE A 229 3.09 4.03 -1.95
C ILE A 229 2.05 3.91 -0.81
N GLY A 230 1.35 2.79 -0.72
CA GLY A 230 0.37 2.53 0.34
C GLY A 230 0.98 2.54 1.73
N PHE A 231 2.08 1.81 1.93
CA PHE A 231 2.78 1.73 3.20
C PHE A 231 3.43 3.06 3.64
N LEU A 232 3.96 3.85 2.71
CA LEU A 232 4.53 5.18 3.03
C LEU A 232 3.46 6.24 3.33
N ARG A 233 2.22 6.04 2.89
CA ARG A 233 1.11 6.98 3.09
C ARG A 233 0.20 6.62 4.24
N ILE A 234 0.55 5.64 5.05
CA ILE A 234 -0.29 5.14 6.13
C ILE A 234 -0.30 6.12 7.32
N PHE A 235 -1.32 6.97 7.36
CA PHE A 235 -1.51 7.93 8.44
C PHE A 235 -2.66 7.52 9.36
N ASP A 236 -3.85 7.30 8.83
CA ASP A 236 -5.07 7.08 9.62
C ASP A 236 -4.95 5.89 10.57
N GLN A 237 -4.36 4.80 10.11
CA GLN A 237 -4.16 3.59 10.91
C GLN A 237 -3.13 3.83 12.02
N VAL A 238 -1.99 4.44 11.70
CA VAL A 238 -0.95 4.78 12.68
C VAL A 238 -1.51 5.70 13.74
N TYR A 239 -2.15 6.80 13.33
CA TYR A 239 -2.77 7.77 14.23
C TYR A 239 -3.79 7.12 15.16
N THR A 240 -4.70 6.31 14.61
CA THR A 240 -5.74 5.64 15.39
C THR A 240 -5.15 4.62 16.37
N MET A 241 -4.12 3.87 15.97
CA MET A 241 -3.53 2.82 16.82
C MET A 241 -2.54 3.36 17.86
N SER A 242 -1.93 4.53 17.65
CA SER A 242 -1.00 5.16 18.58
C SER A 242 -1.68 6.10 19.60
N ALA A 243 -2.96 6.45 19.42
CA ALA A 243 -3.65 7.46 20.24
C ALA A 243 -3.67 7.18 21.76
N ASP A 244 -3.58 5.91 22.19
CA ASP A 244 -3.54 5.55 23.62
C ASP A 244 -2.11 5.37 24.15
N SER A 245 -1.10 5.29 23.31
CA SER A 245 0.30 5.21 23.75
C SER A 245 0.86 6.58 24.18
N ALA A 246 0.17 7.66 23.81
CA ALA A 246 0.56 9.03 24.14
C ALA A 246 -0.10 9.59 25.44
N GLY A 247 -0.95 8.80 26.11
CA GLY A 247 -1.73 9.24 27.28
C GLY A 247 -1.51 8.43 28.57
N GLY A 248 -0.38 7.72 28.69
CA GLY A 248 -0.03 6.97 29.89
C GLY A 248 1.40 7.29 30.35
#